data_811bbd728513a3a6d73a93d4127707aa
#
_entry.id   811bbd728513a3a6d73a93d4127707aa
#
_cell.length_a   1.000
_cell.length_b   1.000
_cell.length_c   1.000
_cell.angle_alpha   90.00
_cell.angle_beta   90.00
_cell.angle_gamma   90.00
#
_symmetry.space_group_name_H-M   'P 1'
#
loop_
_entity.id
_entity.type
_entity.pdbx_description
1 polymer ?
#
loop_
_entity_poly.entity_id
_entity_poly.type
_entity_poly.pdbx_seq_one_letter_code
_entity_poly.pdbx_strand_id
1 'polypeptide(L)'
;MTQPLLQLTGITRSFTAGDREFLALKNINLTINAGEMVAIIGASGSGKSTLMNILGCLDYATAGSYRINGQETRDLDDQALAELRRDYFGFIFQRYHLLPHLSAMHNVEMPAIYAGIPAPQRHARARELLARLGLDGHLTHRPSQLSGGQQQRVSIARALMNGGEVILADEPTGALDTASGKEVMRILLELHAAGHTVILVTHDPKVAANAERIIEVSDGEILSDRRNQRDTGQLSDEEQVPAKPPATRRLVASLGLFKEAFNMAWVALISHRMRTLLTMLGIVIG
;
A
#
# COMPACT_ATOMS: atom_id res chain seq x y z
N MET A 1 -2.44 -22.12 -22.95
CA MET A 1 -2.95 -21.26 -21.83
C MET A 1 -1.76 -20.98 -20.94
N THR A 2 -1.39 -19.74 -20.76
CA THR A 2 -0.29 -19.35 -19.86
C THR A 2 -0.71 -19.64 -18.42
N GLN A 3 0.18 -20.26 -17.65
CA GLN A 3 -0.04 -20.54 -16.23
C GLN A 3 -0.15 -19.22 -15.48
N PRO A 4 -1.15 -19.06 -14.57
CA PRO A 4 -1.27 -17.83 -13.78
C PRO A 4 -0.08 -17.68 -12.82
N LEU A 5 0.33 -16.43 -12.59
CA LEU A 5 1.41 -16.13 -11.65
C LEU A 5 0.99 -16.37 -10.20
N LEU A 6 -0.19 -15.87 -9.81
CA LEU A 6 -0.77 -16.08 -8.48
C LEU A 6 -2.15 -16.71 -8.61
N GLN A 7 -2.42 -17.78 -7.88
CA GLN A 7 -3.70 -18.47 -7.90
C GLN A 7 -4.15 -18.84 -6.48
N LEU A 8 -5.25 -18.25 -6.04
CA LEU A 8 -5.93 -18.52 -4.78
C LEU A 8 -7.20 -19.32 -5.08
N THR A 9 -7.42 -20.41 -4.36
CA THR A 9 -8.61 -21.26 -4.49
C THR A 9 -9.18 -21.56 -3.11
N GLY A 10 -10.37 -21.04 -2.82
CA GLY A 10 -11.08 -21.26 -1.57
C GLY A 10 -10.35 -20.73 -0.32
N ILE A 11 -9.53 -19.69 -0.46
CA ILE A 11 -8.73 -19.16 0.65
C ILE A 11 -9.64 -18.62 1.75
N THR A 12 -9.43 -19.13 2.96
CA THR A 12 -10.07 -18.67 4.18
C THR A 12 -9.00 -18.30 5.20
N ARG A 13 -9.20 -17.20 5.93
CA ARG A 13 -8.34 -16.79 7.03
C ARG A 13 -9.17 -16.47 8.25
N SER A 14 -8.96 -17.20 9.33
CA SER A 14 -9.57 -16.94 10.63
C SER A 14 -8.51 -16.49 11.65
N PHE A 15 -8.93 -15.67 12.59
CA PHE A 15 -8.17 -15.26 13.77
C PHE A 15 -8.97 -15.58 15.01
N THR A 16 -8.28 -16.03 16.06
CA THR A 16 -8.90 -16.30 17.37
C THR A 16 -8.60 -15.13 18.30
N ALA A 17 -9.64 -14.52 18.85
CA ALA A 17 -9.55 -13.48 19.88
C ALA A 17 -10.32 -13.92 21.13
N GLY A 18 -9.62 -14.47 22.13
CA GLY A 18 -10.21 -15.16 23.26
C GLY A 18 -11.01 -16.38 22.80
N ASP A 19 -12.28 -16.48 23.19
CA ASP A 19 -13.18 -17.60 22.82
C ASP A 19 -13.92 -17.36 21.48
N ARG A 20 -13.64 -16.29 20.77
CA ARG A 20 -14.32 -15.96 19.50
C ARG A 20 -13.39 -16.15 18.32
N GLU A 21 -13.88 -16.86 17.31
CA GLU A 21 -13.26 -16.93 15.99
C GLU A 21 -13.84 -15.83 15.09
N PHE A 22 -12.95 -15.12 14.41
CA PHE A 22 -13.28 -14.06 13.44
C PHE A 22 -12.73 -14.44 12.06
N LEU A 23 -13.60 -14.56 11.08
CA LEU A 23 -13.23 -14.82 9.69
C LEU A 23 -12.88 -13.52 8.98
N ALA A 24 -11.59 -13.30 8.74
CA ALA A 24 -11.10 -12.14 8.01
C ALA A 24 -11.18 -12.30 6.49
N LEU A 25 -11.05 -13.55 5.99
CA LEU A 25 -11.29 -13.91 4.59
C LEU A 25 -12.13 -15.16 4.51
N LYS A 26 -13.05 -15.19 3.53
CA LYS A 26 -14.05 -16.24 3.37
C LYS A 26 -14.07 -16.72 1.91
N ASN A 27 -13.54 -17.91 1.66
CA ASN A 27 -13.61 -18.58 0.36
C ASN A 27 -13.15 -17.72 -0.82
N ILE A 28 -12.01 -17.04 -0.67
CA ILE A 28 -11.45 -16.19 -1.73
C ILE A 28 -10.94 -17.04 -2.89
N ASN A 29 -11.46 -16.75 -4.08
CA ASN A 29 -10.98 -17.31 -5.34
C ASN A 29 -10.47 -16.16 -6.20
N LEU A 30 -9.17 -16.17 -6.52
CA LEU A 30 -8.52 -15.08 -7.25
C LEU A 30 -7.37 -15.63 -8.09
N THR A 31 -7.30 -15.16 -9.32
CA THR A 31 -6.19 -15.47 -10.25
C THR A 31 -5.60 -14.17 -10.76
N ILE A 32 -4.27 -14.03 -10.68
CA ILE A 32 -3.53 -12.87 -11.21
C ILE A 32 -2.46 -13.41 -12.17
N ASN A 33 -2.43 -12.86 -13.37
CA ASN A 33 -1.45 -13.24 -14.38
C ASN A 33 -0.21 -12.33 -14.32
N ALA A 34 0.92 -12.82 -14.85
CA ALA A 34 2.13 -12.01 -14.95
C ALA A 34 1.88 -10.76 -15.79
N GLY A 35 2.42 -9.63 -15.33
CA GLY A 35 2.28 -8.34 -15.99
C GLY A 35 0.92 -7.65 -15.82
N GLU A 36 -0.02 -8.17 -15.02
CA GLU A 36 -1.28 -7.48 -14.73
C GLU A 36 -1.06 -6.32 -13.74
N MET A 37 -1.80 -5.23 -13.91
CA MET A 37 -1.97 -4.19 -12.90
C MET A 37 -3.37 -4.27 -12.30
N VAL A 38 -3.44 -4.67 -11.03
CA VAL A 38 -4.69 -4.95 -10.31
C VAL A 38 -4.84 -4.00 -9.13
N ALA A 39 -6.03 -3.43 -8.92
CA ALA A 39 -6.39 -2.71 -7.71
C ALA A 39 -7.34 -3.54 -6.86
N ILE A 40 -7.03 -3.71 -5.57
CA ILE A 40 -7.89 -4.30 -4.55
C ILE A 40 -8.46 -3.17 -3.72
N ILE A 41 -9.77 -2.97 -3.80
CA ILE A 41 -10.48 -1.90 -3.11
C ILE A 41 -11.47 -2.44 -2.08
N GLY A 42 -11.96 -1.58 -1.20
CA GLY A 42 -12.99 -1.90 -0.19
C GLY A 42 -12.88 -1.02 1.04
N ALA A 43 -13.87 -1.06 1.92
CA ALA A 43 -13.89 -0.30 3.16
C ALA A 43 -12.77 -0.71 4.13
N SER A 44 -12.49 0.12 5.14
CA SER A 44 -11.59 -0.29 6.24
C SER A 44 -12.14 -1.53 6.94
N GLY A 45 -11.27 -2.49 7.25
CA GLY A 45 -11.69 -3.76 7.88
C GLY A 45 -12.29 -4.80 6.94
N SER A 46 -12.40 -4.54 5.63
CA SER A 46 -12.99 -5.51 4.68
C SER A 46 -12.14 -6.75 4.37
N GLY A 47 -10.90 -6.84 4.89
CA GLY A 47 -9.99 -7.97 4.66
C GLY A 47 -8.86 -7.70 3.65
N LYS A 48 -8.77 -6.51 3.04
CA LYS A 48 -7.74 -6.18 2.01
C LYS A 48 -6.30 -6.42 2.48
N SER A 49 -5.93 -5.91 3.66
CA SER A 49 -4.58 -6.07 4.20
C SER A 49 -4.29 -7.54 4.54
N THR A 50 -5.30 -8.28 5.01
CA THR A 50 -5.16 -9.73 5.24
C THR A 50 -4.93 -10.46 3.92
N LEU A 51 -5.70 -10.11 2.87
CA LEU A 51 -5.52 -10.69 1.53
C LEU A 51 -4.13 -10.36 0.98
N MET A 52 -3.68 -9.10 1.10
CA MET A 52 -2.34 -8.69 0.69
C MET A 52 -1.23 -9.44 1.44
N ASN A 53 -1.39 -9.64 2.75
CA ASN A 53 -0.42 -10.39 3.54
C ASN A 53 -0.32 -11.86 3.10
N ILE A 54 -1.44 -12.49 2.74
CA ILE A 54 -1.44 -13.86 2.21
C ILE A 54 -0.80 -13.87 0.81
N LEU A 55 -1.18 -12.94 -0.08
CA LEU A 55 -0.58 -12.82 -1.41
C LEU A 55 0.94 -12.69 -1.34
N GLY A 56 1.44 -11.88 -0.40
CA GLY A 56 2.87 -11.66 -0.19
C GLY A 56 3.56 -12.70 0.70
N CYS A 57 2.90 -13.79 1.08
CA CYS A 57 3.42 -14.81 2.00
C CYS A 57 3.90 -14.23 3.35
N LEU A 58 3.28 -13.13 3.82
CA LEU A 58 3.52 -12.55 5.15
C LEU A 58 2.61 -13.17 6.22
N ASP A 59 1.55 -13.86 5.80
CA ASP A 59 0.60 -14.58 6.63
C ASP A 59 0.13 -15.84 5.89
N TYR A 60 -0.48 -16.79 6.63
CA TYR A 60 -0.94 -18.08 6.12
C TYR A 60 -2.45 -18.10 5.97
N ALA A 61 -2.94 -18.82 4.95
CA ALA A 61 -4.34 -19.19 4.89
C ALA A 61 -4.67 -20.27 5.93
N THR A 62 -5.82 -20.14 6.59
CA THR A 62 -6.32 -21.20 7.49
C THR A 62 -6.83 -22.40 6.68
N ALA A 63 -7.40 -22.16 5.49
CA ALA A 63 -7.86 -23.19 4.56
C ALA A 63 -7.75 -22.69 3.12
N GLY A 64 -7.83 -23.60 2.17
CA GLY A 64 -7.71 -23.33 0.73
C GLY A 64 -6.32 -23.68 0.19
N SER A 65 -6.08 -23.31 -1.08
CA SER A 65 -4.81 -23.52 -1.80
C SER A 65 -4.35 -22.19 -2.37
N TYR A 66 -3.08 -21.86 -2.14
CA TYR A 66 -2.41 -20.72 -2.76
C TYR A 66 -1.18 -21.18 -3.54
N ARG A 67 -1.15 -20.86 -4.83
CA ARG A 67 -0.03 -21.21 -5.71
C ARG A 67 0.61 -19.96 -6.30
N ILE A 68 1.94 -19.98 -6.29
CA ILE A 68 2.79 -18.96 -6.92
C ILE A 68 3.53 -19.63 -8.06
N ASN A 69 3.29 -19.17 -9.28
CA ASN A 69 3.86 -19.78 -10.49
C ASN A 69 3.68 -21.33 -10.50
N GLY A 70 2.48 -21.79 -10.09
CA GLY A 70 2.11 -23.21 -9.99
C GLY A 70 2.62 -23.95 -8.75
N GLN A 71 3.54 -23.41 -7.98
CA GLN A 71 4.04 -24.00 -6.74
C GLN A 71 3.05 -23.77 -5.60
N GLU A 72 2.59 -24.83 -4.96
CA GLU A 72 1.72 -24.76 -3.76
C GLU A 72 2.50 -24.22 -2.57
N THR A 73 1.90 -23.25 -1.84
CA THR A 73 2.56 -22.61 -0.69
C THR A 73 2.22 -23.23 0.64
N ARG A 74 1.13 -24.01 0.71
CA ARG A 74 0.58 -24.53 1.97
C ARG A 74 1.53 -25.44 2.73
N ASP A 75 2.31 -26.25 1.98
CA ASP A 75 3.19 -27.27 2.56
C ASP A 75 4.65 -26.76 2.73
N LEU A 76 4.88 -25.48 2.47
CA LEU A 76 6.19 -24.86 2.62
C LEU A 76 6.44 -24.44 4.07
N ASP A 77 7.66 -24.64 4.52
CA ASP A 77 8.11 -24.11 5.81
C ASP A 77 8.40 -22.61 5.75
N ASP A 78 8.66 -22.02 6.92
CA ASP A 78 8.93 -20.57 7.05
C ASP A 78 10.13 -20.10 6.21
N GLN A 79 11.14 -20.95 6.04
CA GLN A 79 12.32 -20.66 5.25
C GLN A 79 11.99 -20.61 3.77
N ALA A 80 11.29 -21.60 3.25
CA ALA A 80 10.88 -21.65 1.85
C ALA A 80 9.93 -20.49 1.49
N LEU A 81 9.02 -20.11 2.39
CA LEU A 81 8.16 -18.93 2.21
C LEU A 81 8.97 -17.62 2.25
N ALA A 82 10.01 -17.53 3.09
CA ALA A 82 10.90 -16.38 3.09
C ALA A 82 11.70 -16.27 1.79
N GLU A 83 12.11 -17.37 1.21
CA GLU A 83 12.76 -17.43 -0.10
C GLU A 83 11.80 -16.99 -1.21
N LEU A 84 10.56 -17.49 -1.24
CA LEU A 84 9.54 -17.02 -2.18
C LEU A 84 9.29 -15.50 -2.05
N ARG A 85 9.14 -15.00 -0.82
CA ARG A 85 8.98 -13.54 -0.60
C ARG A 85 10.15 -12.76 -1.18
N ARG A 86 11.36 -13.20 -0.90
CA ARG A 86 12.58 -12.55 -1.37
C ARG A 86 12.70 -12.52 -2.89
N ASP A 87 12.29 -13.61 -3.55
CA ASP A 87 12.55 -13.81 -4.97
C ASP A 87 11.42 -13.25 -5.86
N TYR A 88 10.16 -13.30 -5.38
CA TYR A 88 9.01 -12.89 -6.16
C TYR A 88 8.46 -11.51 -5.80
N PHE A 89 8.55 -11.07 -4.53
CA PHE A 89 7.77 -9.94 -4.04
C PHE A 89 8.61 -8.72 -3.67
N GLY A 90 8.15 -7.56 -4.14
CA GLY A 90 8.56 -6.26 -3.64
C GLY A 90 7.42 -5.59 -2.88
N PHE A 91 7.66 -5.15 -1.64
CA PHE A 91 6.65 -4.54 -0.78
C PHE A 91 6.82 -3.04 -0.68
N ILE A 92 5.73 -2.31 -0.90
CA ILE A 92 5.63 -0.86 -0.75
C ILE A 92 4.49 -0.60 0.23
N PHE A 93 4.80 -0.01 1.40
CA PHE A 93 3.84 0.23 2.48
C PHE A 93 3.49 1.71 2.62
N GLN A 94 2.31 2.01 3.13
CA GLN A 94 1.82 3.35 3.40
C GLN A 94 2.77 4.16 4.33
N ARG A 95 3.34 3.52 5.35
CA ARG A 95 4.28 4.13 6.31
C ARG A 95 5.74 3.82 6.00
N TYR A 96 6.06 3.50 4.75
CA TYR A 96 7.40 3.23 4.21
C TYR A 96 8.14 2.06 4.86
N HIS A 97 7.99 1.81 6.15
CA HIS A 97 8.66 0.79 6.97
C HIS A 97 10.20 0.79 6.77
N LEU A 98 10.79 1.98 6.71
CA LEU A 98 12.23 2.13 6.66
C LEU A 98 12.82 1.98 8.07
N LEU A 99 13.99 1.37 8.15
CA LEU A 99 14.74 1.25 9.39
C LEU A 99 15.35 2.61 9.74
N PRO A 100 14.95 3.25 10.87
CA PRO A 100 15.23 4.66 11.12
C PRO A 100 16.71 4.96 11.39
N HIS A 101 17.48 3.96 11.81
CA HIS A 101 18.91 4.07 12.10
C HIS A 101 19.81 3.80 10.89
N LEU A 102 19.24 3.29 9.78
CA LEU A 102 19.96 3.04 8.53
C LEU A 102 19.79 4.20 7.54
N SER A 103 20.80 4.41 6.69
CA SER A 103 20.71 5.35 5.57
C SER A 103 19.75 4.85 4.50
N ALA A 104 19.39 5.70 3.53
CA ALA A 104 18.60 5.33 2.35
C ALA A 104 19.25 4.15 1.61
N MET A 105 20.55 4.22 1.36
CA MET A 105 21.30 3.15 0.69
C MET A 105 21.22 1.83 1.45
N HIS A 106 21.49 1.84 2.76
CA HIS A 106 21.45 0.62 3.58
C HIS A 106 20.02 0.05 3.71
N ASN A 107 18.98 0.90 3.73
CA ASN A 107 17.59 0.43 3.68
C ASN A 107 17.29 -0.32 2.38
N VAL A 108 17.80 0.17 1.24
CA VAL A 108 17.62 -0.49 -0.06
C VAL A 108 18.38 -1.80 -0.14
N GLU A 109 19.56 -1.89 0.45
CA GLU A 109 20.40 -3.09 0.44
C GLU A 109 19.85 -4.27 1.27
N MET A 110 18.96 -4.01 2.22
CA MET A 110 18.48 -5.03 3.17
C MET A 110 18.04 -6.35 2.51
N PRO A 111 17.19 -6.35 1.46
CA PRO A 111 16.78 -7.61 0.81
C PRO A 111 17.97 -8.38 0.22
N ALA A 112 18.94 -7.69 -0.34
CA ALA A 112 20.13 -8.30 -0.94
C ALA A 112 21.10 -8.87 0.10
N ILE A 113 21.13 -8.29 1.32
CA ILE A 113 21.89 -8.85 2.45
C ILE A 113 21.31 -10.23 2.81
N TYR A 114 19.99 -10.34 2.94
CA TYR A 114 19.33 -11.62 3.21
C TYR A 114 19.42 -12.62 2.05
N ALA A 115 19.61 -12.13 0.82
CA ALA A 115 19.90 -12.97 -0.34
C ALA A 115 21.36 -13.42 -0.42
N GLY A 116 22.23 -12.99 0.50
CA GLY A 116 23.67 -13.31 0.47
C GLY A 116 24.45 -12.63 -0.64
N ILE A 117 23.93 -11.56 -1.26
CA ILE A 117 24.60 -10.85 -2.36
C ILE A 117 25.82 -10.10 -1.82
N PRO A 118 27.02 -10.26 -2.44
CA PRO A 118 28.24 -9.59 -2.01
C PRO A 118 28.13 -8.07 -1.99
N ALA A 119 28.78 -7.41 -1.01
CA ALA A 119 28.71 -5.97 -0.79
C ALA A 119 28.94 -5.11 -2.04
N PRO A 120 29.97 -5.36 -2.90
CA PRO A 120 30.17 -4.54 -4.09
C PRO A 120 28.97 -4.56 -5.06
N GLN A 121 28.35 -5.73 -5.23
CA GLN A 121 27.22 -5.91 -6.16
C GLN A 121 25.96 -5.22 -5.59
N ARG A 122 25.63 -5.45 -4.30
CA ARG A 122 24.45 -4.81 -3.69
C ARG A 122 24.59 -3.29 -3.60
N HIS A 123 25.81 -2.78 -3.32
CA HIS A 123 26.08 -1.34 -3.32
C HIS A 123 25.86 -0.71 -4.70
N ALA A 124 26.38 -1.33 -5.75
CA ALA A 124 26.20 -0.86 -7.12
C ALA A 124 24.72 -0.84 -7.50
N ARG A 125 23.99 -1.92 -7.21
CA ARG A 125 22.56 -2.03 -7.52
C ARG A 125 21.71 -1.06 -6.71
N ALA A 126 21.96 -0.89 -5.41
CA ALA A 126 21.23 0.06 -4.57
C ALA A 126 21.43 1.50 -5.06
N ARG A 127 22.65 1.87 -5.42
CA ARG A 127 22.97 3.19 -5.99
C ARG A 127 22.24 3.43 -7.32
N GLU A 128 22.26 2.45 -8.22
CA GLU A 128 21.53 2.53 -9.48
C GLU A 128 20.02 2.76 -9.27
N LEU A 129 19.39 1.98 -8.38
CA LEU A 129 17.97 2.11 -8.09
C LEU A 129 17.63 3.46 -7.49
N LEU A 130 18.44 3.95 -6.52
CA LEU A 130 18.23 5.26 -5.92
C LEU A 130 18.43 6.39 -6.93
N ALA A 131 19.43 6.28 -7.83
CA ALA A 131 19.66 7.22 -8.92
C ALA A 131 18.45 7.30 -9.86
N ARG A 132 17.93 6.15 -10.31
CA ARG A 132 16.74 6.07 -11.18
C ARG A 132 15.51 6.73 -10.55
N LEU A 133 15.44 6.77 -9.23
CA LEU A 133 14.34 7.39 -8.47
C LEU A 133 14.67 8.82 -8.00
N GLY A 134 15.74 9.46 -8.55
CA GLY A 134 16.11 10.85 -8.27
C GLY A 134 16.61 11.07 -6.84
N LEU A 135 17.31 10.09 -6.26
CA LEU A 135 17.82 10.12 -4.88
C LEU A 135 19.35 10.06 -4.79
N ASP A 136 20.08 10.40 -5.87
CA ASP A 136 21.56 10.38 -5.91
C ASP A 136 22.19 11.20 -4.77
N GLY A 137 21.64 12.39 -4.49
CA GLY A 137 22.12 13.28 -3.43
C GLY A 137 21.73 12.83 -2.01
N HIS A 138 20.99 11.71 -1.84
CA HIS A 138 20.38 11.33 -0.56
C HIS A 138 20.84 9.95 -0.06
N LEU A 139 21.86 9.33 -0.66
CA LEU A 139 22.29 7.97 -0.36
C LEU A 139 22.60 7.73 1.12
N THR A 140 23.21 8.71 1.79
CA THR A 140 23.62 8.66 3.20
C THR A 140 22.57 9.19 4.16
N HIS A 141 21.50 9.81 3.68
CA HIS A 141 20.44 10.37 4.52
C HIS A 141 19.66 9.27 5.24
N ARG A 142 19.32 9.52 6.50
CA ARG A 142 18.40 8.66 7.29
C ARG A 142 16.95 9.04 7.01
N PRO A 143 15.99 8.16 7.30
CA PRO A 143 14.57 8.46 7.08
C PRO A 143 14.10 9.80 7.66
N SER A 144 14.58 10.19 8.85
CA SER A 144 14.25 11.47 9.49
C SER A 144 14.75 12.73 8.71
N GLN A 145 15.65 12.56 7.76
CA GLN A 145 16.22 13.62 6.92
C GLN A 145 15.59 13.66 5.52
N LEU A 146 14.61 12.79 5.26
CA LEU A 146 13.95 12.64 3.97
C LEU A 146 12.50 13.10 4.06
N SER A 147 12.00 13.77 3.00
CA SER A 147 10.56 14.04 2.87
C SER A 147 9.76 12.73 2.73
N GLY A 148 8.44 12.76 2.94
CA GLY A 148 7.56 11.60 2.77
C GLY A 148 7.68 10.96 1.37
N GLY A 149 7.68 11.79 0.32
CA GLY A 149 7.87 11.32 -1.05
C GLY A 149 9.25 10.70 -1.30
N GLN A 150 10.31 11.25 -0.68
CA GLN A 150 11.65 10.64 -0.75
C GLN A 150 11.70 9.30 -0.01
N GLN A 151 11.11 9.21 1.18
CA GLN A 151 11.01 7.95 1.93
C GLN A 151 10.26 6.88 1.14
N GLN A 152 9.18 7.25 0.46
CA GLN A 152 8.43 6.33 -0.38
C GLN A 152 9.27 5.84 -1.57
N ARG A 153 10.02 6.73 -2.22
CA ARG A 153 10.94 6.33 -3.30
C ARG A 153 12.07 5.40 -2.80
N VAL A 154 12.60 5.61 -1.58
CA VAL A 154 13.52 4.64 -0.95
C VAL A 154 12.84 3.29 -0.71
N SER A 155 11.57 3.27 -0.26
CA SER A 155 10.79 2.04 -0.11
C SER A 155 10.59 1.31 -1.44
N ILE A 156 10.32 2.05 -2.52
CA ILE A 156 10.22 1.48 -3.88
C ILE A 156 11.58 0.92 -4.34
N ALA A 157 12.68 1.66 -4.14
CA ALA A 157 14.02 1.15 -4.47
C ALA A 157 14.32 -0.16 -3.73
N ARG A 158 13.96 -0.25 -2.43
CA ARG A 158 14.09 -1.46 -1.64
C ARG A 158 13.25 -2.62 -2.20
N ALA A 159 12.02 -2.36 -2.60
CA ALA A 159 11.14 -3.36 -3.21
C ALA A 159 11.72 -3.96 -4.50
N LEU A 160 12.50 -3.18 -5.26
CA LEU A 160 13.11 -3.58 -6.53
C LEU A 160 14.51 -4.21 -6.39
N MET A 161 15.05 -4.28 -5.19
CA MET A 161 16.44 -4.66 -4.96
C MET A 161 16.76 -6.06 -5.49
N ASN A 162 15.88 -7.02 -5.25
CA ASN A 162 16.03 -8.41 -5.72
C ASN A 162 15.25 -8.71 -7.01
N GLY A 163 14.72 -7.69 -7.68
CA GLY A 163 13.99 -7.84 -8.94
C GLY A 163 12.49 -7.67 -8.81
N GLY A 164 11.83 -8.24 -7.81
CA GLY A 164 10.40 -8.07 -7.51
C GLY A 164 9.49 -8.29 -8.74
N GLU A 165 9.19 -9.53 -9.11
CA GLU A 165 8.27 -9.82 -10.23
C GLU A 165 6.85 -9.30 -9.92
N VAL A 166 6.46 -9.35 -8.63
CA VAL A 166 5.19 -8.85 -8.10
C VAL A 166 5.45 -7.70 -7.14
N ILE A 167 4.93 -6.53 -7.42
CA ILE A 167 4.95 -5.36 -6.54
C ILE A 167 3.63 -5.28 -5.79
N LEU A 168 3.68 -5.47 -4.47
CA LEU A 168 2.55 -5.30 -3.56
C LEU A 168 2.61 -3.91 -2.93
N ALA A 169 1.67 -3.03 -3.27
CA ALA A 169 1.64 -1.65 -2.81
C ALA A 169 0.39 -1.39 -1.95
N ASP A 170 0.59 -1.28 -0.63
CA ASP A 170 -0.46 -0.99 0.35
C ASP A 170 -0.57 0.51 0.58
N GLU A 171 -1.67 1.11 0.13
CA GLU A 171 -1.94 2.55 0.23
C GLU A 171 -0.72 3.41 -0.16
N PRO A 172 -0.12 3.20 -1.35
CA PRO A 172 1.21 3.73 -1.68
C PRO A 172 1.29 5.27 -1.69
N THR A 173 0.14 5.94 -1.76
CA THR A 173 0.01 7.41 -1.79
C THR A 173 -0.68 7.98 -0.55
N GLY A 174 -1.17 7.14 0.36
CA GLY A 174 -2.06 7.56 1.46
C GLY A 174 -1.43 8.47 2.52
N ALA A 175 -0.09 8.51 2.61
CA ALA A 175 0.65 9.39 3.53
C ALA A 175 1.36 10.56 2.82
N LEU A 176 1.07 10.81 1.54
CA LEU A 176 1.79 11.77 0.70
C LEU A 176 0.92 12.97 0.34
N ASP A 177 1.59 14.10 0.09
CA ASP A 177 0.97 15.23 -0.60
C ASP A 177 0.64 14.87 -2.06
N THR A 178 -0.22 15.67 -2.70
CA THR A 178 -0.73 15.41 -4.05
C THR A 178 0.39 15.29 -5.10
N ALA A 179 1.45 16.09 -5.02
CA ALA A 179 2.52 16.07 -6.00
C ALA A 179 3.38 14.80 -5.85
N SER A 180 3.77 14.48 -4.61
CA SER A 180 4.50 13.25 -4.28
C SER A 180 3.68 12.00 -4.60
N GLY A 181 2.36 12.03 -4.36
CA GLY A 181 1.46 10.91 -4.71
C GLY A 181 1.38 10.66 -6.22
N LYS A 182 1.30 11.71 -7.04
CA LYS A 182 1.33 11.60 -8.51
C LYS A 182 2.67 11.00 -8.98
N GLU A 183 3.78 11.43 -8.40
CA GLU A 183 5.10 10.90 -8.75
C GLU A 183 5.24 9.41 -8.41
N VAL A 184 4.77 8.97 -7.24
CA VAL A 184 4.74 7.55 -6.86
C VAL A 184 3.87 6.74 -7.82
N MET A 185 2.68 7.23 -8.19
CA MET A 185 1.83 6.55 -9.17
C MET A 185 2.49 6.46 -10.54
N ARG A 186 3.19 7.52 -11.00
CA ARG A 186 3.97 7.49 -12.25
C ARG A 186 5.02 6.38 -12.22
N ILE A 187 5.77 6.24 -11.12
CA ILE A 187 6.77 5.18 -10.96
C ILE A 187 6.12 3.79 -11.03
N LEU A 188 4.98 3.57 -10.35
CA LEU A 188 4.27 2.29 -10.37
C LEU A 188 3.76 1.93 -11.78
N LEU A 189 3.28 2.91 -12.54
CA LEU A 189 2.88 2.73 -13.93
C LEU A 189 4.07 2.40 -14.84
N GLU A 190 5.23 3.02 -14.62
CA GLU A 190 6.46 2.69 -15.34
C GLU A 190 6.96 1.27 -15.03
N LEU A 191 6.86 0.83 -13.76
CA LEU A 191 7.19 -0.54 -13.39
C LEU A 191 6.24 -1.55 -14.06
N HIS A 192 4.94 -1.26 -14.10
CA HIS A 192 3.97 -2.08 -14.84
C HIS A 192 4.30 -2.12 -16.33
N ALA A 193 4.59 -0.98 -16.96
CA ALA A 193 5.00 -0.91 -18.37
C ALA A 193 6.32 -1.65 -18.66
N ALA A 194 7.19 -1.80 -17.65
CA ALA A 194 8.42 -2.59 -17.72
C ALA A 194 8.17 -4.10 -17.51
N GLY A 195 6.93 -4.55 -17.32
CA GLY A 195 6.52 -5.95 -17.21
C GLY A 195 6.33 -6.48 -15.79
N HIS A 196 6.49 -5.64 -14.76
CA HIS A 196 6.17 -6.06 -13.39
C HIS A 196 4.66 -6.23 -13.21
N THR A 197 4.26 -7.24 -12.43
CA THR A 197 2.90 -7.37 -11.93
C THR A 197 2.72 -6.42 -10.76
N VAL A 198 1.71 -5.53 -10.80
CA VAL A 198 1.49 -4.53 -9.76
C VAL A 198 0.13 -4.74 -9.11
N ILE A 199 0.13 -4.96 -7.81
CA ILE A 199 -1.09 -5.11 -7.01
C ILE A 199 -1.19 -3.92 -6.06
N LEU A 200 -2.17 -3.05 -6.32
CA LEU A 200 -2.47 -1.88 -5.50
C LEU A 200 -3.56 -2.24 -4.49
N VAL A 201 -3.32 -2.03 -3.22
CA VAL A 201 -4.36 -2.06 -2.19
C VAL A 201 -4.67 -0.62 -1.82
N THR A 202 -5.92 -0.17 -2.03
CA THR A 202 -6.30 1.21 -1.75
C THR A 202 -7.79 1.37 -1.50
N HIS A 203 -8.16 2.41 -0.78
CA HIS A 203 -9.54 2.88 -0.66
C HIS A 203 -9.83 4.12 -1.54
N ASP A 204 -8.80 4.68 -2.19
CA ASP A 204 -8.95 5.84 -3.08
C ASP A 204 -9.33 5.38 -4.50
N PRO A 205 -10.55 5.73 -4.99
CA PRO A 205 -10.99 5.39 -6.34
C PRO A 205 -10.09 5.96 -7.44
N LYS A 206 -9.44 7.12 -7.20
CA LYS A 206 -8.54 7.75 -8.18
C LYS A 206 -7.25 6.95 -8.35
N VAL A 207 -6.74 6.38 -7.27
CA VAL A 207 -5.58 5.47 -7.31
C VAL A 207 -5.98 4.17 -8.01
N ALA A 208 -7.12 3.58 -7.65
CA ALA A 208 -7.63 2.34 -8.22
C ALA A 208 -7.91 2.46 -9.74
N ALA A 209 -8.35 3.65 -10.20
CA ALA A 209 -8.62 3.90 -11.62
C ALA A 209 -7.38 3.76 -12.54
N ASN A 210 -6.17 3.77 -11.98
CA ASN A 210 -4.94 3.52 -12.73
C ASN A 210 -4.71 2.04 -13.05
N ALA A 211 -5.39 1.12 -12.38
CA ALA A 211 -5.27 -0.31 -12.63
C ALA A 211 -6.15 -0.76 -13.81
N GLU A 212 -5.74 -1.84 -14.49
CA GLU A 212 -6.49 -2.47 -15.59
C GLU A 212 -7.66 -3.33 -15.09
N ARG A 213 -7.59 -3.77 -13.84
CA ARG A 213 -8.57 -4.64 -13.19
C ARG A 213 -8.79 -4.17 -11.76
N ILE A 214 -10.04 -4.12 -11.35
CA ILE A 214 -10.44 -3.69 -10.03
C ILE A 214 -11.20 -4.83 -9.35
N ILE A 215 -10.71 -5.23 -8.19
CA ILE A 215 -11.28 -6.26 -7.31
C ILE A 215 -11.81 -5.57 -6.07
N GLU A 216 -13.09 -5.71 -5.80
CA GLU A 216 -13.72 -5.14 -4.63
C GLU A 216 -13.91 -6.21 -3.55
N VAL A 217 -13.40 -5.92 -2.35
CA VAL A 217 -13.46 -6.81 -1.19
C VAL A 217 -14.34 -6.18 -0.11
N SER A 218 -15.32 -6.93 0.40
CA SER A 218 -16.14 -6.55 1.54
C SER A 218 -16.38 -7.75 2.43
N ASP A 219 -16.30 -7.53 3.75
CA ASP A 219 -16.56 -8.54 4.79
C ASP A 219 -15.83 -9.88 4.59
N GLY A 220 -14.62 -9.80 4.01
CA GLY A 220 -13.75 -10.93 3.74
C GLY A 220 -14.09 -11.71 2.47
N GLU A 221 -14.95 -11.20 1.59
CA GLU A 221 -15.37 -11.82 0.34
C GLU A 221 -15.07 -10.90 -0.86
N ILE A 222 -14.85 -11.48 -2.05
CA ILE A 222 -14.76 -10.72 -3.30
C ILE A 222 -16.19 -10.44 -3.78
N LEU A 223 -16.59 -9.17 -3.76
CA LEU A 223 -17.89 -8.74 -4.26
C LEU A 223 -17.91 -8.57 -5.77
N SER A 224 -16.86 -8.01 -6.34
CA SER A 224 -16.74 -7.77 -7.76
C SER A 224 -15.31 -7.93 -8.24
N ASP A 225 -15.14 -8.39 -9.45
CA ASP A 225 -13.89 -8.53 -10.17
C ASP A 225 -14.13 -8.09 -11.61
N ARG A 226 -13.68 -6.87 -11.94
CA ARG A 226 -14.00 -6.25 -13.23
C ARG A 226 -12.76 -5.68 -13.90
N ARG A 227 -12.69 -5.80 -15.21
CA ARG A 227 -11.69 -5.07 -15.99
C ARG A 227 -12.09 -3.60 -16.05
N ASN A 228 -11.12 -2.75 -15.76
CA ASN A 228 -11.27 -1.32 -15.93
C ASN A 228 -11.07 -1.04 -17.42
N GLN A 229 -12.16 -0.71 -18.12
CA GLN A 229 -12.06 -0.23 -19.52
C GLN A 229 -11.41 1.15 -19.44
N ARG A 230 -10.08 1.20 -19.62
CA ARG A 230 -9.47 2.46 -20.03
C ARG A 230 -10.06 2.77 -21.41
N ASP A 231 -10.83 3.82 -21.51
CA ASP A 231 -11.10 4.44 -22.81
C ASP A 231 -9.74 4.83 -23.40
N THR A 232 -9.25 4.03 -24.33
CA THR A 232 -8.06 4.34 -25.14
C THR A 232 -8.45 5.35 -26.23
N GLY A 233 -9.29 6.29 -25.89
CA GLY A 233 -9.76 7.36 -26.75
C GLY A 233 -9.80 8.67 -26.00
N GLN A 234 -8.88 9.54 -26.39
CA GLN A 234 -8.83 10.97 -26.07
C GLN A 234 -7.95 11.41 -24.87
N LEU A 235 -6.66 11.49 -25.18
CA LEU A 235 -5.91 12.69 -24.83
C LEU A 235 -6.49 13.84 -25.69
N SER A 236 -7.61 14.38 -25.30
CA SER A 236 -8.06 15.69 -25.77
C SER A 236 -7.69 16.69 -24.68
N ASP A 237 -6.60 17.41 -24.94
CA ASP A 237 -6.39 18.73 -24.40
C ASP A 237 -7.67 19.54 -24.62
N GLU A 238 -8.32 19.83 -23.50
CA GLU A 238 -9.05 21.08 -23.29
C GLU A 238 -9.55 21.06 -21.85
N GLU A 239 -8.72 21.61 -20.97
CA GLU A 239 -9.13 22.11 -19.69
C GLU A 239 -10.08 23.30 -19.91
N GLN A 240 -11.36 23.01 -20.14
CA GLN A 240 -12.38 24.03 -20.03
C GLN A 240 -12.52 24.39 -18.54
N VAL A 241 -11.89 25.49 -18.18
CA VAL A 241 -12.10 26.19 -16.91
C VAL A 241 -13.60 26.45 -16.76
N PRO A 242 -14.30 25.87 -15.77
CA PRO A 242 -15.68 26.22 -15.51
C PRO A 242 -15.74 27.65 -15.06
N ALA A 243 -16.52 28.47 -15.76
CA ALA A 243 -16.77 29.86 -15.42
C ALA A 243 -17.22 29.99 -13.97
N LYS A 244 -16.56 30.89 -13.24
CA LYS A 244 -16.79 31.27 -11.85
C LYS A 244 -18.27 31.65 -11.65
N PRO A 245 -19.06 30.95 -10.81
CA PRO A 245 -20.41 31.39 -10.48
C PRO A 245 -20.35 32.69 -9.66
N PRO A 246 -21.37 33.59 -9.82
CA PRO A 246 -21.36 34.91 -9.20
C PRO A 246 -21.39 34.80 -7.65
N ALA A 247 -20.62 35.70 -7.04
CA ALA A 247 -20.44 35.80 -5.59
C ALA A 247 -21.71 36.34 -4.89
N THR A 248 -22.68 35.44 -4.63
CA THR A 248 -23.75 35.74 -3.70
C THR A 248 -24.17 34.46 -2.97
N ARG A 249 -23.78 34.35 -1.73
CA ARG A 249 -24.24 33.51 -0.61
C ARG A 249 -23.10 32.92 0.22
N ARG A 250 -22.29 33.80 0.83
CA ARG A 250 -21.23 33.40 1.78
C ARG A 250 -21.61 33.53 3.27
N LEU A 251 -22.86 33.71 3.62
CA LEU A 251 -23.25 33.97 5.02
C LEU A 251 -23.95 32.81 5.74
N VAL A 252 -24.29 31.71 5.04
CA VAL A 252 -25.01 30.58 5.69
C VAL A 252 -24.09 29.35 5.93
N ALA A 253 -22.95 29.27 5.22
CA ALA A 253 -22.00 28.14 5.35
C ALA A 253 -21.14 28.20 6.64
N SER A 254 -21.00 29.37 7.28
CA SER A 254 -20.17 29.52 8.48
C SER A 254 -20.80 28.96 9.76
N LEU A 255 -22.13 28.92 9.86
CA LEU A 255 -22.81 28.38 11.04
C LEU A 255 -22.79 26.82 11.09
N GLY A 256 -22.75 26.16 9.93
CA GLY A 256 -22.64 24.69 9.86
C GLY A 256 -21.27 24.18 10.32
N LEU A 257 -20.21 24.83 9.87
CA LEU A 257 -18.83 24.49 10.24
C LEU A 257 -18.54 24.73 11.73
N PHE A 258 -19.16 25.78 12.34
CA PHE A 258 -19.03 26.04 13.77
C PHE A 258 -19.72 24.96 14.63
N LYS A 259 -20.85 24.42 14.16
CA LYS A 259 -21.59 23.38 14.86
C LYS A 259 -20.87 22.02 14.81
N GLU A 260 -20.24 21.69 13.68
CA GLU A 260 -19.42 20.47 13.55
C GLU A 260 -18.11 20.56 14.34
N ALA A 261 -17.43 21.71 14.30
CA ALA A 261 -16.23 21.93 15.10
C ALA A 261 -16.52 21.87 16.61
N PHE A 262 -17.66 22.43 17.04
CA PHE A 262 -18.10 22.36 18.44
C PHE A 262 -18.47 20.93 18.87
N ASN A 263 -19.15 20.15 18.03
CA ASN A 263 -19.45 18.76 18.30
C ASN A 263 -18.19 17.87 18.38
N MET A 264 -17.23 18.07 17.49
CA MET A 264 -15.95 17.34 17.56
C MET A 264 -15.14 17.70 18.79
N ALA A 265 -15.09 18.97 19.18
CA ALA A 265 -14.44 19.41 20.42
C ALA A 265 -15.13 18.84 21.67
N TRP A 266 -16.48 18.77 21.67
CA TRP A 266 -17.26 18.21 22.77
C TRP A 266 -17.07 16.71 22.94
N VAL A 267 -17.02 15.94 21.83
CA VAL A 267 -16.74 14.50 21.85
C VAL A 267 -15.30 14.23 22.31
N ALA A 268 -14.33 15.04 21.90
CA ALA A 268 -12.94 14.94 22.35
C ALA A 268 -12.80 15.23 23.87
N LEU A 269 -13.57 16.18 24.39
CA LEU A 269 -13.57 16.51 25.82
C LEU A 269 -14.15 15.37 26.69
N ILE A 270 -15.16 14.67 26.19
CA ILE A 270 -15.81 13.56 26.91
C ILE A 270 -14.96 12.28 26.86
N SER A 271 -14.25 12.03 25.77
CA SER A 271 -13.43 10.82 25.60
C SER A 271 -12.15 10.81 26.44
N HIS A 272 -11.66 11.99 26.89
CA HIS A 272 -10.46 12.11 27.70
C HIS A 272 -10.69 12.66 29.12
N ARG A 273 -11.77 12.25 29.76
CA ARG A 273 -12.19 12.74 31.10
C ARG A 273 -11.08 12.76 32.15
N MET A 274 -10.22 11.76 32.20
CA MET A 274 -9.12 11.68 33.18
C MET A 274 -8.01 12.70 32.91
N ARG A 275 -7.70 13.01 31.65
CA ARG A 275 -6.63 13.93 31.27
C ARG A 275 -7.04 15.40 31.49
N THR A 276 -8.31 15.72 31.23
CA THR A 276 -8.87 17.06 31.45
C THR A 276 -9.01 17.38 32.95
N LEU A 277 -9.35 16.40 33.78
CA LEU A 277 -9.44 16.56 35.22
C LEU A 277 -8.08 16.79 35.87
N LEU A 278 -7.03 16.11 35.40
CA LEU A 278 -5.63 16.28 35.84
C LEU A 278 -5.07 17.64 35.44
N THR A 279 -5.36 18.12 34.23
CA THR A 279 -4.88 19.46 33.79
C THR A 279 -5.62 20.60 34.48
N MET A 280 -6.93 20.47 34.74
CA MET A 280 -7.68 21.45 35.51
C MET A 280 -7.22 21.51 36.99
N LEU A 281 -6.93 20.35 37.59
CA LEU A 281 -6.39 20.28 38.96
C LEU A 281 -5.01 20.94 39.06
N GLY A 282 -4.15 20.78 38.04
CA GLY A 282 -2.83 21.42 37.96
C GLY A 282 -2.90 22.95 37.86
N ILE A 283 -3.93 23.52 37.20
CA ILE A 283 -4.12 24.97 37.08
C ILE A 283 -4.71 25.60 38.35
N VAL A 284 -5.43 24.82 39.14
CA VAL A 284 -6.07 25.33 40.39
C VAL A 284 -5.09 25.26 41.59
N ILE A 285 -4.05 24.44 41.55
CA ILE A 285 -3.12 24.22 42.64
C ILE A 285 -1.79 25.02 42.42
N GLY A 286 -1.50 25.49 41.21
CA GLY A 286 -0.38 26.37 40.85
C GLY A 286 -0.82 27.79 40.68
#